data_fac0d4ab4c5b8514d88c10e8e70a54a7
#
_entry.id   fac0d4ab4c5b8514d88c10e8e70a54a7
#
_cell.length_a   1.000
_cell.length_b   1.000
_cell.length_c   1.000
_cell.angle_alpha   90.00
_cell.angle_beta   90.00
_cell.angle_gamma   90.00
#
_symmetry.space_group_name_H-M   'P 1'
#
loop_
_entity.id
_entity.type
_entity.pdbx_description
1 polymer ?
#
loop_
_entity_poly.entity_id
_entity_poly.type
_entity_poly.pdbx_seq_one_letter_code
_entity_poly.pdbx_strand_id
1 'polypeptide(L)'
;MKKQWVMMLVLTASLMMATQAKADHVRIVTGDYFAPFTGRDLPDGGIMTEIVRRAFEIAGYDHAEIIWRSWRQGYDMTVRGEVEGTFPYAYTPFRARSVLFSEPVASLSAFGWYAKSRQNFATIDDLNGAALCLPLGYAELGRTSQMLATGRATRHAPPDMRTCFKLLGAGRVDIVVAPRSEARDSMRAAGLELDHFGHIEEPLSTMPLHFVVGLNHPRAGKIMQDFNTALKELGESGELARLLNRAQY
;
A
#
# COMPACT_ATOMS: atom_id res chain seq x y z
N MET A 1 18.55 -41.90 -58.77
CA MET A 1 18.60 -41.99 -57.31
C MET A 1 19.28 -40.79 -56.60
N LYS A 2 19.38 -39.61 -57.21
CA LYS A 2 20.02 -38.41 -56.60
C LYS A 2 19.04 -37.22 -56.31
N LYS A 3 17.75 -37.34 -56.60
CA LYS A 3 16.76 -36.25 -56.42
C LYS A 3 15.91 -36.35 -55.18
N GLN A 4 15.97 -37.44 -54.41
CA GLN A 4 15.12 -37.64 -53.18
C GLN A 4 15.80 -37.17 -51.89
N TRP A 5 17.07 -36.90 -51.86
CA TRP A 5 17.80 -36.51 -50.64
C TRP A 5 17.82 -34.98 -50.36
N VAL A 6 17.49 -34.17 -51.36
CA VAL A 6 17.49 -32.69 -51.22
C VAL A 6 16.18 -32.19 -50.60
N MET A 7 15.10 -32.97 -50.68
CA MET A 7 13.77 -32.55 -50.16
C MET A 7 13.57 -32.81 -48.67
N MET A 8 14.45 -33.57 -48.02
CA MET A 8 14.34 -33.92 -46.61
C MET A 8 15.13 -33.01 -45.67
N LEU A 9 15.99 -32.14 -46.20
CA LEU A 9 16.84 -31.21 -45.45
C LEU A 9 16.19 -29.81 -45.26
N VAL A 10 15.08 -29.52 -45.95
CA VAL A 10 14.41 -28.21 -45.88
C VAL A 10 13.29 -28.20 -44.82
N LEU A 11 12.85 -29.38 -44.34
CA LEU A 11 11.74 -29.47 -43.41
C LEU A 11 12.13 -29.40 -41.92
N THR A 12 13.41 -29.41 -41.57
CA THR A 12 13.89 -29.36 -40.18
C THR A 12 14.36 -27.98 -39.71
N ALA A 13 14.40 -26.99 -40.63
CA ALA A 13 14.83 -25.63 -40.28
C ALA A 13 13.71 -24.69 -39.78
N SER A 14 12.44 -25.15 -39.76
CA SER A 14 11.27 -24.28 -39.45
C SER A 14 10.74 -24.35 -38.03
N LEU A 15 11.42 -25.01 -37.10
CA LEU A 15 10.85 -25.27 -35.77
C LEU A 15 11.65 -24.68 -34.61
N MET A 16 12.44 -23.64 -34.85
CA MET A 16 13.10 -22.87 -33.77
C MET A 16 12.91 -21.36 -33.95
N MET A 17 11.71 -20.89 -34.22
CA MET A 17 11.34 -19.58 -33.73
C MET A 17 10.87 -19.73 -32.30
N ALA A 18 11.81 -19.91 -31.37
CA ALA A 18 11.58 -19.57 -29.99
C ALA A 18 11.09 -18.12 -29.97
N THR A 19 9.82 -17.92 -29.79
CA THR A 19 9.28 -16.60 -29.40
C THR A 19 10.08 -16.18 -28.18
N GLN A 20 11.08 -15.32 -28.36
CA GLN A 20 11.65 -14.58 -27.26
C GLN A 20 10.48 -13.79 -26.66
N ALA A 21 9.91 -14.33 -25.60
CA ALA A 21 8.99 -13.59 -24.77
C ALA A 21 9.77 -12.32 -24.39
N LYS A 22 9.35 -11.17 -24.93
CA LYS A 22 9.90 -9.89 -24.55
C LYS A 22 9.70 -9.80 -23.04
N ALA A 23 10.79 -9.84 -22.33
CA ALA A 23 10.80 -9.68 -20.90
C ALA A 23 10.00 -8.44 -20.53
N ASP A 24 8.90 -8.64 -19.82
CA ASP A 24 7.96 -7.56 -19.52
C ASP A 24 8.47 -6.83 -18.27
N HIS A 25 8.90 -5.59 -18.45
CA HIS A 25 9.29 -4.69 -17.38
C HIS A 25 8.05 -3.95 -16.85
N VAL A 26 7.89 -3.87 -15.54
CA VAL A 26 6.80 -3.13 -14.90
C VAL A 26 7.34 -2.01 -14.02
N ARG A 27 6.70 -0.84 -14.08
CA ARG A 27 6.99 0.32 -13.24
C ARG A 27 5.87 0.49 -12.23
N ILE A 28 6.22 0.36 -10.97
CA ILE A 28 5.27 0.41 -9.87
C ILE A 28 5.62 1.62 -9.00
N VAL A 29 4.66 2.50 -8.77
CA VAL A 29 4.89 3.67 -7.92
C VAL A 29 4.43 3.41 -6.49
N THR A 30 5.14 3.96 -5.50
CA THR A 30 4.74 3.92 -4.09
C THR A 30 5.15 5.19 -3.36
N GLY A 31 4.59 5.38 -2.17
CA GLY A 31 4.93 6.45 -1.24
C GLY A 31 5.98 6.04 -0.21
N ASP A 32 6.61 7.04 0.39
CA ASP A 32 7.59 6.91 1.45
C ASP A 32 6.94 7.05 2.84
N TYR A 33 7.70 6.75 3.92
CA TYR A 33 7.33 6.96 5.32
C TYR A 33 6.07 6.21 5.78
N PHE A 34 5.89 4.99 5.30
CA PHE A 34 4.80 4.11 5.73
C PHE A 34 5.33 2.77 6.25
N ALA A 35 6.24 2.85 7.23
CA ALA A 35 6.84 1.66 7.86
C ALA A 35 5.78 0.79 8.56
N PRO A 36 5.95 -0.53 8.53
CA PRO A 36 7.03 -1.31 7.91
C PRO A 36 6.77 -1.66 6.43
N PHE A 37 5.68 -1.14 5.83
CA PHE A 37 5.19 -1.57 4.51
C PHE A 37 5.97 -0.96 3.36
N THR A 38 6.21 0.35 3.39
CA THR A 38 6.97 1.08 2.36
C THR A 38 7.83 2.19 2.97
N GLY A 39 9.08 2.30 2.50
CA GLY A 39 10.02 3.33 2.91
C GLY A 39 11.38 3.13 2.27
N ARG A 40 11.99 4.19 1.75
CA ARG A 40 13.29 4.14 1.05
C ARG A 40 14.41 3.63 1.94
N ASP A 41 14.33 3.98 3.23
CA ASP A 41 15.34 3.64 4.22
C ASP A 41 15.07 2.27 4.89
N LEU A 42 13.99 1.58 4.51
CA LEU A 42 13.68 0.25 5.00
C LEU A 42 14.41 -0.82 4.18
N PRO A 43 14.75 -1.97 4.80
CA PRO A 43 15.24 -3.13 4.05
C PRO A 43 14.28 -3.46 2.91
N ASP A 44 14.82 -3.69 1.72
CA ASP A 44 14.09 -3.98 0.47
C ASP A 44 13.01 -2.94 0.07
N GLY A 45 13.05 -1.76 0.70
CA GLY A 45 12.04 -0.72 0.52
C GLY A 45 10.76 -0.95 1.32
N GLY A 46 10.79 -1.88 2.28
CA GLY A 46 9.68 -2.28 3.14
C GLY A 46 8.99 -3.56 2.70
N ILE A 47 8.26 -4.18 3.62
CA ILE A 47 7.70 -5.53 3.45
C ILE A 47 6.74 -5.62 2.27
N MET A 48 5.89 -4.62 2.07
CA MET A 48 4.95 -4.67 0.97
C MET A 48 5.63 -4.42 -0.39
N THR A 49 6.72 -3.65 -0.40
CA THR A 49 7.58 -3.48 -1.58
C THR A 49 8.20 -4.80 -2.01
N GLU A 50 8.70 -5.58 -1.04
CA GLU A 50 9.25 -6.92 -1.28
C GLU A 50 8.17 -7.89 -1.79
N ILE A 51 7.00 -7.94 -1.15
CA ILE A 51 5.87 -8.78 -1.60
C ILE A 51 5.48 -8.44 -3.04
N VAL A 52 5.36 -7.16 -3.38
CA VAL A 52 4.97 -6.71 -4.73
C VAL A 52 6.03 -7.13 -5.77
N ARG A 53 7.32 -6.92 -5.49
CA ARG A 53 8.39 -7.39 -6.38
C ARG A 53 8.32 -8.90 -6.59
N ARG A 54 8.20 -9.64 -5.49
CA ARG A 54 8.15 -11.09 -5.51
C ARG A 54 6.94 -11.63 -6.30
N ALA A 55 5.78 -10.99 -6.16
CA ALA A 55 4.59 -11.33 -6.93
C ALA A 55 4.82 -11.14 -8.44
N PHE A 56 5.45 -10.04 -8.86
CA PHE A 56 5.75 -9.82 -10.28
C PHE A 56 6.83 -10.77 -10.82
N GLU A 57 7.82 -11.15 -10.02
CA GLU A 57 8.79 -12.21 -10.39
C GLU A 57 8.08 -13.56 -10.64
N ILE A 58 7.22 -13.99 -9.73
CA ILE A 58 6.42 -15.23 -9.86
C ILE A 58 5.51 -15.16 -11.10
N ALA A 59 4.94 -13.98 -11.38
CA ALA A 59 4.12 -13.74 -12.56
C ALA A 59 4.94 -13.73 -13.88
N GLY A 60 6.27 -13.88 -13.83
CA GLY A 60 7.15 -13.96 -14.99
C GLY A 60 7.58 -12.62 -15.57
N TYR A 61 7.47 -11.54 -14.79
CA TYR A 61 8.04 -10.24 -15.16
C TYR A 61 9.52 -10.18 -14.77
N ASP A 62 10.37 -9.70 -15.67
CA ASP A 62 11.82 -9.70 -15.44
C ASP A 62 12.24 -8.73 -14.35
N HIS A 63 11.55 -7.60 -14.22
CA HIS A 63 11.89 -6.58 -13.25
C HIS A 63 10.68 -5.71 -12.89
N ALA A 64 10.48 -5.49 -11.59
CA ALA A 64 9.55 -4.52 -11.05
C ALA A 64 10.32 -3.30 -10.51
N GLU A 65 10.41 -2.24 -11.33
CA GLU A 65 11.00 -0.97 -10.94
C GLU A 65 10.10 -0.25 -9.94
N ILE A 66 10.64 0.11 -8.78
CA ILE A 66 9.90 0.87 -7.77
C ILE A 66 10.21 2.35 -7.89
N ILE A 67 9.18 3.13 -8.20
CA ILE A 67 9.23 4.59 -8.36
C ILE A 67 8.67 5.23 -7.09
N TRP A 68 9.48 6.05 -6.40
CA TRP A 68 9.07 6.75 -5.21
C TRP A 68 8.48 8.13 -5.52
N ARG A 69 7.24 8.38 -5.09
CA ARG A 69 6.54 9.67 -5.23
C ARG A 69 5.73 9.97 -3.96
N SER A 70 5.21 11.18 -3.85
CA SER A 70 4.17 11.44 -2.85
C SER A 70 2.94 10.58 -3.13
N TRP A 71 2.20 10.20 -2.09
CA TRP A 71 1.00 9.35 -2.21
C TRP A 71 0.02 9.84 -3.28
N ARG A 72 -0.21 11.16 -3.30
CA ARG A 72 -1.09 11.79 -4.29
C ARG A 72 -0.55 11.65 -5.71
N GLN A 73 0.72 12.01 -5.92
CA GLN A 73 1.34 11.92 -7.25
C GLN A 73 1.33 10.49 -7.79
N GLY A 74 1.71 9.52 -6.93
CA GLY A 74 1.70 8.11 -7.32
C GLY A 74 0.31 7.62 -7.71
N TYR A 75 -0.71 7.96 -6.93
CA TYR A 75 -2.09 7.63 -7.24
C TYR A 75 -2.55 8.26 -8.57
N ASP A 76 -2.27 9.56 -8.76
CA ASP A 76 -2.65 10.28 -9.99
C ASP A 76 -1.96 9.68 -11.24
N MET A 77 -0.67 9.30 -11.14
CA MET A 77 0.05 8.57 -12.21
C MET A 77 -0.61 7.24 -12.54
N THR A 78 -0.99 6.49 -11.50
CA THR A 78 -1.68 5.20 -11.65
C THR A 78 -3.04 5.37 -12.33
N VAL A 79 -3.85 6.31 -11.91
CA VAL A 79 -5.17 6.61 -12.51
C VAL A 79 -5.04 6.97 -13.98
N ARG A 80 -3.98 7.73 -14.37
CA ARG A 80 -3.72 8.07 -15.77
C ARG A 80 -3.13 6.92 -16.61
N GLY A 81 -2.79 5.78 -15.99
CA GLY A 81 -2.18 4.64 -16.67
C GLY A 81 -0.72 4.86 -17.09
N GLU A 82 -0.01 5.77 -16.44
CA GLU A 82 1.40 6.08 -16.71
C GLU A 82 2.36 5.04 -16.11
N VAL A 83 1.86 4.25 -15.16
CA VAL A 83 2.57 3.17 -14.47
C VAL A 83 1.65 1.96 -14.34
N GLU A 84 2.22 0.78 -14.15
CA GLU A 84 1.48 -0.47 -14.05
C GLU A 84 0.66 -0.57 -12.76
N GLY A 85 1.02 0.17 -11.72
CA GLY A 85 0.21 0.21 -10.50
C GLY A 85 0.87 0.94 -9.34
N THR A 86 0.17 0.94 -8.21
CA THR A 86 0.65 1.50 -6.95
C THR A 86 0.18 0.69 -5.74
N PHE A 87 0.86 0.84 -4.61
CA PHE A 87 0.57 0.19 -3.33
C PHE A 87 1.15 1.00 -2.17
N PRO A 88 0.76 0.72 -0.91
CA PRO A 88 -0.46 0.06 -0.48
C PRO A 88 -1.64 1.03 -0.50
N TYR A 89 -2.80 0.55 -0.85
CA TYR A 89 -4.02 1.35 -0.82
C TYR A 89 -5.17 0.58 -0.17
N ALA A 90 -5.89 1.27 0.72
CA ALA A 90 -7.16 0.79 1.25
C ALA A 90 -8.28 1.00 0.22
N TYR A 91 -9.21 0.04 0.17
CA TYR A 91 -10.41 0.17 -0.66
C TYR A 91 -11.29 1.31 -0.19
N THR A 92 -11.77 2.12 -1.14
CA THR A 92 -12.91 3.03 -0.95
C THR A 92 -13.77 3.03 -2.20
N PRO A 93 -15.10 3.28 -2.09
CA PRO A 93 -15.97 3.40 -3.27
C PRO A 93 -15.53 4.51 -4.22
N PHE A 94 -14.92 5.58 -3.71
CA PHE A 94 -14.36 6.66 -4.51
C PHE A 94 -13.20 6.17 -5.38
N ARG A 95 -12.23 5.47 -4.80
CA ARG A 95 -11.07 4.93 -5.51
C ARG A 95 -11.45 3.86 -6.53
N ALA A 96 -12.43 3.01 -6.20
CA ALA A 96 -12.90 1.94 -7.09
C ALA A 96 -13.51 2.45 -8.43
N ARG A 97 -13.79 3.76 -8.54
CA ARG A 97 -14.22 4.37 -9.80
C ARG A 97 -13.08 4.58 -10.80
N SER A 98 -11.83 4.51 -10.34
CA SER A 98 -10.66 4.85 -11.14
C SER A 98 -9.59 3.78 -11.18
N VAL A 99 -9.63 2.82 -10.25
CA VAL A 99 -8.63 1.74 -10.15
C VAL A 99 -9.27 0.39 -9.85
N LEU A 100 -8.61 -0.68 -10.32
CA LEU A 100 -8.83 -2.06 -9.89
C LEU A 100 -8.05 -2.31 -8.61
N PHE A 101 -8.60 -3.11 -7.71
CA PHE A 101 -7.95 -3.56 -6.47
C PHE A 101 -7.58 -5.04 -6.58
N SER A 102 -6.40 -5.39 -6.11
CA SER A 102 -5.99 -6.79 -5.95
C SER A 102 -6.76 -7.47 -4.81
N GLU A 103 -6.58 -8.77 -4.66
CA GLU A 103 -6.84 -9.43 -3.37
C GLU A 103 -6.01 -8.74 -2.26
N PRO A 104 -6.46 -8.79 -0.99
CA PRO A 104 -5.74 -8.20 0.12
C PRO A 104 -4.32 -8.76 0.24
N VAL A 105 -3.32 -7.86 0.27
CA VAL A 105 -1.91 -8.23 0.48
C VAL A 105 -1.58 -8.26 1.97
N ALA A 106 -2.13 -7.31 2.73
CA ALA A 106 -1.94 -7.17 4.17
C ALA A 106 -3.20 -6.58 4.81
N SER A 107 -3.30 -6.63 6.13
CA SER A 107 -4.32 -5.92 6.90
C SER A 107 -3.67 -5.00 7.92
N LEU A 108 -4.24 -3.81 8.09
CA LEU A 108 -3.72 -2.79 8.97
C LEU A 108 -4.81 -2.24 9.87
N SER A 109 -4.56 -2.20 11.18
CA SER A 109 -5.43 -1.54 12.16
C SER A 109 -4.88 -0.16 12.51
N ALA A 110 -5.75 0.86 12.46
CA ALA A 110 -5.45 2.22 12.86
C ALA A 110 -6.13 2.54 14.20
N PHE A 111 -5.39 3.19 15.08
CA PHE A 111 -5.79 3.53 16.45
C PHE A 111 -5.88 5.05 16.63
N GLY A 112 -6.67 5.49 17.59
CA GLY A 112 -6.74 6.89 17.97
C GLY A 112 -5.66 7.20 19.02
N TRP A 113 -4.65 7.99 18.64
CA TRP A 113 -3.55 8.43 19.49
C TRP A 113 -3.84 9.78 20.11
N TYR A 114 -3.57 9.95 21.40
CA TYR A 114 -3.78 11.18 22.14
C TYR A 114 -2.56 11.56 23.00
N ALA A 115 -2.43 12.83 23.37
CA ALA A 115 -1.41 13.31 24.30
C ALA A 115 -1.91 13.15 25.75
N LYS A 116 -1.24 12.29 26.54
CA LYS A 116 -1.61 11.97 27.94
C LYS A 116 -1.68 13.19 28.86
N SER A 117 -0.92 14.25 28.58
CA SER A 117 -0.88 15.46 29.36
C SER A 117 -2.15 16.32 29.24
N ARG A 118 -3.00 16.06 28.24
CA ARG A 118 -4.18 16.87 27.94
C ARG A 118 -5.48 16.13 28.12
N GLN A 119 -5.52 14.87 27.70
CA GLN A 119 -6.74 14.07 27.66
C GLN A 119 -6.39 12.60 27.86
N ASN A 120 -7.37 11.84 28.38
CA ASN A 120 -7.29 10.39 28.46
C ASN A 120 -8.58 9.83 27.86
N PHE A 121 -8.51 9.42 26.60
CA PHE A 121 -9.62 8.77 25.91
C PHE A 121 -9.55 7.27 26.17
N ALA A 122 -10.57 6.71 26.81
CA ALA A 122 -10.65 5.27 27.08
C ALA A 122 -11.31 4.52 25.93
N THR A 123 -12.31 5.14 25.29
CA THR A 123 -13.14 4.53 24.27
C THR A 123 -13.30 5.44 23.04
N ILE A 124 -13.80 4.88 21.95
CA ILE A 124 -14.11 5.65 20.72
C ILE A 124 -15.26 6.65 20.98
N ASP A 125 -16.17 6.37 21.91
CA ASP A 125 -17.29 7.26 22.20
C ASP A 125 -16.85 8.55 22.90
N ASP A 126 -15.70 8.55 23.57
CA ASP A 126 -15.09 9.75 24.17
C ASP A 126 -14.61 10.77 23.12
N LEU A 127 -14.51 10.37 21.84
CA LEU A 127 -14.04 11.22 20.72
C LEU A 127 -15.11 12.19 20.20
N ASN A 128 -16.25 12.32 20.84
CA ASN A 128 -17.31 13.24 20.39
C ASN A 128 -16.84 14.69 20.50
N GLY A 129 -16.87 15.43 19.39
CA GLY A 129 -16.36 16.80 19.27
C GLY A 129 -14.85 16.91 18.99
N ALA A 130 -14.11 15.78 18.93
CA ALA A 130 -12.67 15.78 18.77
C ALA A 130 -12.21 16.27 17.38
N ALA A 131 -11.07 16.95 17.38
CA ALA A 131 -10.33 17.30 16.17
C ALA A 131 -9.38 16.13 15.79
N LEU A 132 -9.74 15.36 14.76
CA LEU A 132 -8.97 14.22 14.27
C LEU A 132 -7.92 14.68 13.24
N CYS A 133 -6.69 14.21 13.36
CA CYS A 133 -5.65 14.42 12.35
C CYS A 133 -5.46 13.17 11.51
N LEU A 134 -5.62 13.34 10.21
CA LEU A 134 -5.43 12.30 9.20
C LEU A 134 -4.86 12.96 7.94
N PRO A 135 -3.64 12.60 7.47
CA PRO A 135 -2.96 13.31 6.38
C PRO A 135 -3.77 13.38 5.09
N LEU A 136 -3.40 14.34 4.25
CA LEU A 136 -4.00 14.49 2.93
C LEU A 136 -3.74 13.22 2.08
N GLY A 137 -4.79 12.69 1.44
CA GLY A 137 -4.71 11.45 0.67
C GLY A 137 -4.95 10.17 1.48
N TYR A 138 -4.97 10.23 2.82
CA TYR A 138 -5.37 9.09 3.64
C TYR A 138 -6.89 8.88 3.60
N ALA A 139 -7.30 7.61 3.54
CA ALA A 139 -8.72 7.26 3.51
C ALA A 139 -9.35 7.39 4.91
N GLU A 140 -10.54 7.96 4.95
CA GLU A 140 -11.40 7.95 6.12
C GLU A 140 -12.15 6.62 6.15
N LEU A 141 -11.86 5.77 7.12
CA LEU A 141 -12.37 4.40 7.18
C LEU A 141 -12.99 4.08 8.55
N GLY A 142 -13.87 3.09 8.58
CA GLY A 142 -14.47 2.56 9.81
C GLY A 142 -15.18 3.64 10.63
N ARG A 143 -14.90 3.68 11.95
CA ARG A 143 -15.47 4.65 12.89
C ARG A 143 -15.07 6.09 12.57
N THR A 144 -13.84 6.30 12.07
CA THR A 144 -13.36 7.64 11.64
C THR A 144 -14.28 8.23 10.58
N SER A 145 -14.59 7.46 9.52
CA SER A 145 -15.50 7.91 8.46
C SER A 145 -16.90 8.25 8.98
N GLN A 146 -17.44 7.41 9.87
CA GLN A 146 -18.77 7.64 10.47
C GLN A 146 -18.81 8.93 11.30
N MET A 147 -17.78 9.15 12.14
CA MET A 147 -17.72 10.34 13.01
C MET A 147 -17.61 11.63 12.20
N LEU A 148 -16.81 11.64 11.14
CA LEU A 148 -16.67 12.80 10.26
C LEU A 148 -17.95 13.07 9.46
N ALA A 149 -18.57 12.03 8.89
CA ALA A 149 -19.81 12.15 8.12
C ALA A 149 -21.00 12.65 8.94
N THR A 150 -21.04 12.34 10.25
CA THR A 150 -22.11 12.76 11.16
C THR A 150 -21.80 14.07 11.91
N GLY A 151 -20.64 14.68 11.66
CA GLY A 151 -20.20 15.90 12.36
C GLY A 151 -19.82 15.68 13.83
N ARG A 152 -19.69 14.42 14.28
CA ARG A 152 -19.23 14.08 15.63
C ARG A 152 -17.75 14.36 15.86
N ALA A 153 -16.99 14.54 14.78
CA ALA A 153 -15.59 14.93 14.82
C ALA A 153 -15.28 15.85 13.62
N THR A 154 -14.17 16.59 13.72
CA THR A 154 -13.64 17.40 12.61
C THR A 154 -12.33 16.83 12.11
N ARG A 155 -11.96 17.10 10.83
CA ARG A 155 -10.71 16.63 10.25
C ARG A 155 -9.70 17.75 10.05
N HIS A 156 -8.47 17.53 10.53
CA HIS A 156 -7.26 18.20 10.11
C HIS A 156 -6.47 17.32 9.12
N ALA A 157 -6.08 17.87 7.97
CA ALA A 157 -5.43 17.10 6.89
C ALA A 157 -4.09 17.74 6.46
N PRO A 158 -3.03 17.66 7.28
CA PRO A 158 -1.70 18.13 6.90
C PRO A 158 -1.06 17.23 5.84
N PRO A 159 0.12 17.61 5.27
CA PRO A 159 0.78 16.84 4.22
C PRO A 159 1.22 15.43 4.65
N ASP A 160 1.59 15.22 5.91
CA ASP A 160 2.18 13.98 6.40
C ASP A 160 1.82 13.67 7.86
N MET A 161 2.03 12.41 8.27
CA MET A 161 1.72 11.90 9.60
C MET A 161 2.62 12.51 10.69
N ARG A 162 3.88 12.83 10.39
CA ARG A 162 4.79 13.50 11.31
C ARG A 162 4.23 14.88 11.72
N THR A 163 3.64 15.60 10.77
CA THR A 163 2.98 16.89 11.04
C THR A 163 1.73 16.69 11.93
N CYS A 164 0.95 15.60 11.75
CA CYS A 164 -0.14 15.26 12.64
C CYS A 164 0.34 15.09 14.08
N PHE A 165 1.41 14.35 14.33
CA PHE A 165 1.95 14.18 15.69
C PHE A 165 2.52 15.47 16.29
N LYS A 166 3.13 16.35 15.48
CA LYS A 166 3.53 17.69 15.95
C LYS A 166 2.31 18.52 16.40
N LEU A 167 1.23 18.49 15.63
CA LEU A 167 -0.02 19.16 15.98
C LEU A 167 -0.64 18.57 17.26
N LEU A 168 -0.60 17.26 17.43
CA LEU A 168 -1.06 16.57 18.64
C LEU A 168 -0.24 16.99 19.86
N GLY A 169 1.07 16.95 19.78
CA GLY A 169 1.96 17.39 20.86
C GLY A 169 1.78 18.87 21.23
N ALA A 170 1.47 19.72 20.24
CA ALA A 170 1.16 21.15 20.46
C ALA A 170 -0.30 21.39 20.93
N GLY A 171 -1.15 20.35 21.00
CA GLY A 171 -2.56 20.45 21.37
C GLY A 171 -3.43 21.22 20.38
N ARG A 172 -3.09 21.17 19.11
CA ARG A 172 -3.87 21.75 18.01
C ARG A 172 -4.85 20.77 17.39
N VAL A 173 -4.69 19.50 17.70
CA VAL A 173 -5.63 18.40 17.41
C VAL A 173 -5.71 17.51 18.64
N ASP A 174 -6.80 16.76 18.77
CA ASP A 174 -7.06 15.91 19.93
C ASP A 174 -6.60 14.47 19.69
N ILE A 175 -6.73 13.99 18.47
CA ILE A 175 -6.46 12.62 18.07
C ILE A 175 -5.67 12.59 16.75
N VAL A 176 -4.69 11.69 16.68
CA VAL A 176 -4.08 11.25 15.41
C VAL A 176 -4.54 9.83 15.13
N VAL A 177 -5.08 9.59 13.93
CA VAL A 177 -5.51 8.25 13.49
C VAL A 177 -4.37 7.59 12.73
N ALA A 178 -3.71 6.60 13.33
CA ALA A 178 -2.55 5.93 12.74
C ALA A 178 -2.38 4.49 13.24
N PRO A 179 -1.79 3.61 12.41
CA PRO A 179 -1.25 2.32 12.86
C PRO A 179 -0.14 2.50 13.91
N ARG A 180 0.06 1.49 14.76
CA ARG A 180 1.06 1.54 15.83
C ARG A 180 2.49 1.76 15.33
N SER A 181 2.88 1.09 14.24
CA SER A 181 4.20 1.25 13.63
C SER A 181 4.41 2.66 13.08
N GLU A 182 3.47 3.13 12.25
CA GLU A 182 3.53 4.47 11.64
C GLU A 182 3.52 5.58 12.70
N ALA A 183 2.70 5.42 13.75
CA ALA A 183 2.66 6.37 14.87
C ALA A 183 4.02 6.49 15.55
N ARG A 184 4.66 5.35 15.89
CA ARG A 184 5.97 5.30 16.52
C ARG A 184 7.04 6.00 15.68
N ASP A 185 7.10 5.68 14.39
CA ASP A 185 8.10 6.24 13.50
C ASP A 185 7.87 7.73 13.25
N SER A 186 6.60 8.14 13.13
CA SER A 186 6.24 9.55 12.96
C SER A 186 6.53 10.39 14.21
N MET A 187 6.30 9.85 15.41
CA MET A 187 6.67 10.51 16.66
C MET A 187 8.19 10.67 16.78
N ARG A 188 8.97 9.63 16.51
CA ARG A 188 10.44 9.70 16.47
C ARG A 188 10.93 10.76 15.48
N ALA A 189 10.41 10.74 14.25
CA ALA A 189 10.75 11.73 13.23
C ALA A 189 10.35 13.16 13.61
N ALA A 190 9.36 13.32 14.48
CA ALA A 190 8.92 14.60 15.03
C ALA A 190 9.74 15.05 16.26
N GLY A 191 10.65 14.21 16.79
CA GLY A 191 11.38 14.46 18.04
C GLY A 191 10.52 14.40 19.29
N LEU A 192 9.48 13.55 19.27
CA LEU A 192 8.53 13.38 20.36
C LEU A 192 8.80 12.10 21.14
N GLU A 193 8.67 12.16 22.47
CA GLU A 193 8.81 11.00 23.35
C GLU A 193 7.53 10.17 23.33
N LEU A 194 7.66 8.87 23.03
CA LEU A 194 6.53 7.93 22.91
C LEU A 194 5.68 7.84 24.17
N ASP A 195 6.32 7.91 25.35
CA ASP A 195 5.68 7.76 26.65
C ASP A 195 4.69 8.89 26.98
N HIS A 196 4.79 10.01 26.27
CA HIS A 196 3.86 11.14 26.43
C HIS A 196 2.52 10.91 25.71
N PHE A 197 2.42 9.86 24.90
CA PHE A 197 1.23 9.54 24.13
C PHE A 197 0.62 8.22 24.55
N GLY A 198 -0.71 8.17 24.46
CA GLY A 198 -1.51 6.97 24.62
C GLY A 198 -2.30 6.69 23.35
N HIS A 199 -2.93 5.55 23.28
CA HIS A 199 -3.91 5.26 22.23
C HIS A 199 -5.11 4.52 22.82
N ILE A 200 -6.26 4.65 22.16
CA ILE A 200 -7.45 3.86 22.44
C ILE A 200 -7.17 2.42 21.99
N GLU A 201 -7.40 1.42 22.84
CA GLU A 201 -7.09 0.02 22.54
C GLU A 201 -7.98 -0.56 21.44
N GLU A 202 -9.24 -0.12 21.37
CA GLU A 202 -10.13 -0.49 20.27
C GLU A 202 -9.68 0.22 18.96
N PRO A 203 -9.42 -0.50 17.86
CA PRO A 203 -9.04 0.16 16.60
C PRO A 203 -10.21 0.95 16.02
N LEU A 204 -9.95 2.19 15.58
CA LEU A 204 -10.91 3.00 14.86
C LEU A 204 -11.24 2.42 13.49
N SER A 205 -10.30 1.71 12.90
CA SER A 205 -10.51 0.96 11.66
C SER A 205 -9.52 -0.19 11.54
N THR A 206 -9.97 -1.27 10.91
CA THR A 206 -9.10 -2.33 10.37
C THR A 206 -9.33 -2.36 8.88
N MET A 207 -8.26 -2.26 8.10
CA MET A 207 -8.35 -2.11 6.66
C MET A 207 -7.44 -3.10 5.93
N PRO A 208 -7.94 -3.79 4.92
CA PRO A 208 -7.08 -4.49 3.99
C PRO A 208 -6.31 -3.49 3.13
N LEU A 209 -5.06 -3.82 2.84
CA LEU A 209 -4.17 -3.08 1.96
C LEU A 209 -3.98 -3.85 0.66
N HIS A 210 -4.08 -3.15 -0.44
CA HIS A 210 -4.10 -3.71 -1.79
C HIS A 210 -3.00 -3.11 -2.67
N PHE A 211 -2.59 -3.86 -3.67
CA PHE A 211 -2.02 -3.33 -4.90
C PHE A 211 -3.17 -2.84 -5.79
N VAL A 212 -2.99 -1.74 -6.51
CA VAL A 212 -4.03 -1.17 -7.38
C VAL A 212 -3.48 -0.82 -8.75
N VAL A 213 -4.31 -0.99 -9.79
CA VAL A 213 -4.01 -0.68 -11.20
C VAL A 213 -5.05 0.30 -11.73
N GLY A 214 -4.62 1.34 -12.43
CA GLY A 214 -5.53 2.31 -13.04
C GLY A 214 -6.42 1.69 -14.13
N LEU A 215 -7.70 2.01 -14.12
CA LEU A 215 -8.64 1.54 -15.15
C LEU A 215 -8.26 2.02 -16.57
N ASN A 216 -7.54 3.13 -16.67
CA ASN A 216 -7.04 3.67 -17.95
C ASN A 216 -5.77 2.96 -18.47
N HIS A 217 -5.15 2.08 -17.68
CA HIS A 217 -3.98 1.34 -18.14
C HIS A 217 -4.39 0.26 -19.16
N PRO A 218 -3.75 0.19 -20.36
CA PRO A 218 -4.20 -0.71 -21.45
C PRO A 218 -4.13 -2.20 -21.08
N ARG A 219 -3.29 -2.58 -20.10
CA ARG A 219 -3.15 -3.95 -19.60
C ARG A 219 -3.73 -4.15 -18.21
N ALA A 220 -4.63 -3.26 -17.73
CA ALA A 220 -5.09 -3.26 -16.33
C ALA A 220 -5.60 -4.64 -15.86
N GLY A 221 -6.47 -5.27 -16.64
CA GLY A 221 -7.03 -6.59 -16.30
C GLY A 221 -5.97 -7.70 -16.24
N LYS A 222 -5.02 -7.69 -17.21
CA LYS A 222 -3.94 -8.68 -17.23
C LYS A 222 -3.00 -8.52 -16.03
N ILE A 223 -2.55 -7.30 -15.75
CA ILE A 223 -1.66 -7.01 -14.61
C ILE A 223 -2.30 -7.43 -13.30
N MET A 224 -3.59 -7.12 -13.12
CA MET A 224 -4.34 -7.50 -11.91
C MET A 224 -4.48 -9.01 -11.78
N GLN A 225 -4.78 -9.71 -12.86
CA GLN A 225 -4.89 -11.17 -12.88
C GLN A 225 -3.55 -11.83 -12.56
N ASP A 226 -2.48 -11.40 -13.22
CA ASP A 226 -1.12 -11.91 -13.00
C ASP A 226 -0.70 -11.72 -11.53
N PHE A 227 -0.91 -10.51 -11.00
CA PHE A 227 -0.59 -10.19 -9.60
C PHE A 227 -1.38 -11.06 -8.61
N ASN A 228 -2.70 -11.19 -8.79
CA ASN A 228 -3.53 -12.00 -7.89
C ASN A 228 -3.18 -13.49 -7.94
N THR A 229 -2.83 -14.02 -9.13
CA THR A 229 -2.37 -15.40 -9.27
C THR A 229 -1.07 -15.63 -8.51
N ALA A 230 -0.10 -14.73 -8.66
CA ALA A 230 1.17 -14.80 -7.95
C ALA A 230 1.01 -14.59 -6.43
N LEU A 231 0.13 -13.68 -6.02
CA LEU A 231 -0.18 -13.46 -4.60
C LEU A 231 -0.78 -14.71 -3.94
N LYS A 232 -1.66 -15.42 -4.65
CA LYS A 232 -2.22 -16.70 -4.21
C LYS A 232 -1.10 -17.74 -4.05
N GLU A 233 -0.19 -17.86 -5.00
CA GLU A 233 0.96 -18.77 -4.93
C GLU A 233 1.88 -18.44 -3.74
N LEU A 234 2.16 -17.17 -3.49
CA LEU A 234 2.87 -16.70 -2.29
C LEU A 234 2.16 -17.11 -1.00
N GLY A 235 0.82 -17.04 -0.98
CA GLY A 235 0.01 -17.49 0.16
C GLY A 235 0.10 -18.99 0.38
N GLU A 236 -0.07 -19.79 -0.67
CA GLU A 236 -0.05 -21.26 -0.62
C GLU A 236 1.35 -21.82 -0.24
N SER A 237 2.42 -21.16 -0.66
CA SER A 237 3.79 -21.52 -0.27
C SER A 237 4.15 -21.16 1.18
N GLY A 238 3.31 -20.37 1.85
CA GLY A 238 3.60 -19.79 3.17
C GLY A 238 4.62 -18.65 3.16
N GLU A 239 5.13 -18.24 1.99
CA GLU A 239 6.08 -17.14 1.86
C GLU A 239 5.45 -15.81 2.25
N LEU A 240 4.20 -15.54 1.84
CA LEU A 240 3.46 -14.34 2.21
C LEU A 240 3.36 -14.19 3.75
N ALA A 241 3.01 -15.26 4.45
CA ALA A 241 2.92 -15.23 5.92
C ALA A 241 4.28 -14.95 6.58
N ARG A 242 5.38 -15.53 6.07
CA ARG A 242 6.74 -15.26 6.57
C ARG A 242 7.14 -13.80 6.38
N LEU A 243 6.84 -13.21 5.23
CA LEU A 243 7.11 -11.79 4.93
C LEU A 243 6.31 -10.87 5.87
N LEU A 244 5.01 -11.11 6.01
CA LEU A 244 4.13 -10.31 6.86
C LEU A 244 4.49 -10.41 8.35
N ASN A 245 4.95 -11.55 8.83
CA ASN A 245 5.36 -11.72 10.23
C ASN A 245 6.58 -10.85 10.60
N ARG A 246 7.45 -10.50 9.64
CA ARG A 246 8.54 -9.54 9.87
C ARG A 246 8.04 -8.11 10.14
N ALA A 247 6.79 -7.79 9.79
CA ALA A 247 6.16 -6.50 10.06
C ALA A 247 5.71 -6.32 11.52
N GLN A 248 5.63 -7.40 12.29
CA GLN A 248 5.08 -7.37 13.65
C GLN A 248 6.13 -7.05 14.73
N TYR A 249 7.42 -7.04 14.36
CA TYR A 249 8.57 -6.72 15.22
C TYR A 249 9.27 -5.44 14.75
#